data_220d9f351a6c6ffa14251627c7b5bf48
#
_entry.id   220d9f351a6c6ffa14251627c7b5bf48
#
_cell.length_a   1.000
_cell.length_b   1.000
_cell.length_c   1.000
_cell.angle_alpha   90.00
_cell.angle_beta   90.00
_cell.angle_gamma   90.00
#
_symmetry.space_group_name_H-M   'P 1'
#
loop_
_entity.id
_entity.type
_entity.pdbx_description
1 polymer ?
#
loop_
_entity_poly.entity_id
_entity_poly.type
_entity_poly.pdbx_seq_one_letter_code
_entity_poly.pdbx_strand_id
1 'polypeptide(L)'
;SYRPKGRDFDYVYTSPLSRCVRLATYCGYPDAERDNRIMEMNFGDWEMKSFDEISDPRLKEWYADYINVPATNGESFAIQYQRVASFLDELKEKNYEKVAIFAHGGVLICAQLYAGAIKQEEAFSALTPYGGIIQLRLD
;
A
#
# COMPACT_ATOMS: atom_id res chain seq x y z
N SER A 1 12.70 -16.78 -15.88
CA SER A 1 11.93 -15.65 -15.37
C SER A 1 12.57 -14.33 -15.77
N TYR A 2 11.75 -13.36 -16.15
CA TYR A 2 12.21 -12.06 -16.60
C TYR A 2 12.66 -11.21 -15.41
N ARG A 3 13.86 -10.62 -15.52
CA ARG A 3 14.34 -9.60 -14.59
C ARG A 3 14.72 -8.35 -15.37
N PRO A 4 14.12 -7.19 -15.05
CA PRO A 4 14.52 -5.95 -15.71
C PRO A 4 15.99 -5.65 -15.47
N LYS A 5 16.71 -5.28 -16.51
CA LYS A 5 18.13 -4.92 -16.40
C LYS A 5 18.32 -3.77 -15.42
N GLY A 6 19.35 -3.87 -14.57
CA GLY A 6 19.67 -2.84 -13.60
C GLY A 6 18.74 -2.78 -12.39
N ARG A 7 17.85 -3.75 -12.26
CA ARG A 7 16.89 -3.82 -11.14
C ARG A 7 17.05 -5.12 -10.38
N ASP A 8 18.24 -5.40 -9.93
CA ASP A 8 18.48 -6.54 -9.06
C ASP A 8 18.09 -6.15 -7.63
N PHE A 9 17.19 -6.93 -7.04
CA PHE A 9 16.72 -6.70 -5.69
C PHE A 9 17.26 -7.78 -4.76
N ASP A 10 17.59 -7.35 -3.54
CA ASP A 10 18.04 -8.29 -2.51
C ASP A 10 16.88 -9.16 -2.04
N TYR A 11 15.68 -8.61 -2.06
CA TYR A 11 14.48 -9.32 -1.63
C TYR A 11 13.24 -8.72 -2.29
N VAL A 12 12.19 -9.52 -2.41
CA VAL A 12 10.94 -9.08 -3.04
C VAL A 12 9.75 -9.49 -2.18
N TYR A 13 8.89 -8.53 -1.89
CA TYR A 13 7.64 -8.73 -1.16
C TYR A 13 6.45 -8.41 -2.05
N THR A 14 5.31 -9.02 -1.75
CA THR A 14 4.06 -8.69 -2.43
C THR A 14 2.90 -8.70 -1.46
N SER A 15 1.91 -7.82 -1.71
CA SER A 15 0.61 -8.00 -1.11
C SER A 15 0.08 -9.38 -1.50
N PRO A 16 -0.63 -10.07 -0.60
CA PRO A 16 -1.21 -11.39 -0.92
C PRO A 16 -2.40 -11.31 -1.86
N LEU A 17 -2.92 -10.11 -2.14
CA LEU A 17 -4.06 -9.98 -3.05
C LEU A 17 -3.65 -10.35 -4.48
N SER A 18 -4.56 -11.04 -5.18
CA SER A 18 -4.24 -11.71 -6.45
C SER A 18 -3.64 -10.77 -7.50
N ARG A 19 -4.09 -9.52 -7.56
CA ARG A 19 -3.58 -8.54 -8.53
C ARG A 19 -2.08 -8.30 -8.36
N CYS A 20 -1.64 -8.17 -7.12
CA CYS A 20 -0.22 -7.95 -6.83
C CYS A 20 0.59 -9.22 -7.04
N VAL A 21 0.08 -10.37 -6.62
CA VAL A 21 0.76 -11.65 -6.80
C VAL A 21 0.96 -11.93 -8.30
N ARG A 22 -0.05 -11.68 -9.12
CA ARG A 22 0.07 -11.87 -10.56
C ARG A 22 1.08 -10.92 -11.18
N LEU A 23 1.11 -9.66 -10.73
CA LEU A 23 2.08 -8.69 -11.24
C LEU A 23 3.50 -9.09 -10.86
N ALA A 24 3.72 -9.50 -9.61
CA ALA A 24 5.03 -9.97 -9.16
C ALA A 24 5.50 -11.16 -10.00
N THR A 25 4.61 -12.12 -10.24
CA THR A 25 4.90 -13.29 -11.06
C THR A 25 5.25 -12.88 -12.49
N TYR A 26 4.47 -11.98 -13.08
CA TYR A 26 4.72 -11.47 -14.42
C TYR A 26 6.09 -10.80 -14.53
N CYS A 27 6.50 -10.09 -13.48
CA CYS A 27 7.80 -9.42 -13.45
C CYS A 27 8.97 -10.36 -13.14
N GLY A 28 8.72 -11.66 -12.97
CA GLY A 28 9.77 -12.64 -12.74
C GLY A 28 10.00 -13.00 -11.28
N TYR A 29 9.05 -12.68 -10.40
CA TYR A 29 9.16 -12.94 -8.95
C TYR A 29 7.99 -13.78 -8.44
N PRO A 30 7.82 -15.01 -8.92
CA PRO A 30 6.70 -15.87 -8.47
C PRO A 30 6.82 -16.27 -7.01
N ASP A 31 8.03 -16.20 -6.43
CA ASP A 31 8.28 -16.56 -5.04
C ASP A 31 8.35 -15.35 -4.11
N ALA A 32 7.88 -14.18 -4.55
CA ALA A 32 7.85 -12.99 -3.69
C ALA A 32 7.13 -13.31 -2.37
N GLU A 33 7.71 -12.88 -1.28
CA GLU A 33 7.14 -13.11 0.04
C GLU A 33 5.87 -12.31 0.23
N ARG A 34 4.78 -12.98 0.63
CA ARG A 34 3.50 -12.34 0.88
C ARG A 34 3.45 -11.80 2.30
N ASP A 35 2.93 -10.59 2.46
CA ASP A 35 2.77 -9.98 3.78
C ASP A 35 1.43 -9.25 3.85
N ASN A 36 0.60 -9.63 4.83
CA ASN A 36 -0.73 -9.06 4.98
C ASN A 36 -0.71 -7.57 5.34
N ARG A 37 0.39 -7.09 5.90
CA ARG A 37 0.50 -5.68 6.31
C ARG A 37 0.53 -4.72 5.12
N ILE A 38 0.77 -5.22 3.92
CA ILE A 38 0.77 -4.38 2.70
C ILE A 38 -0.41 -4.65 1.78
N MET A 39 -1.50 -5.20 2.32
CA MET A 39 -2.78 -5.28 1.63
C MET A 39 -3.40 -3.90 1.51
N GLU A 40 -4.24 -3.71 0.48
CA GLU A 40 -5.00 -2.46 0.36
C GLU A 40 -5.93 -2.27 1.55
N MET A 41 -6.36 -1.01 1.77
CA MET A 41 -7.28 -0.68 2.85
C MET A 41 -8.54 -1.56 2.79
N ASN A 42 -8.93 -2.07 3.94
CA ASN A 42 -10.20 -2.78 4.08
C ASN A 42 -11.33 -1.74 4.18
N PHE A 43 -12.15 -1.65 3.14
CA PHE A 43 -13.27 -0.72 3.12
C PHE A 43 -14.55 -1.32 3.74
N GLY A 44 -14.47 -2.52 4.32
CA GLY A 44 -15.59 -3.13 5.03
C GLY A 44 -16.83 -3.23 4.16
N ASP A 45 -17.95 -2.67 4.67
CA ASP A 45 -19.23 -2.70 3.97
C ASP A 45 -19.24 -1.91 2.66
N TRP A 46 -18.23 -1.07 2.44
CA TRP A 46 -18.14 -0.24 1.23
C TRP A 46 -17.33 -0.88 0.12
N GLU A 47 -16.81 -2.09 0.35
CA GLU A 47 -16.06 -2.81 -0.68
C GLU A 47 -16.87 -2.99 -1.96
N MET A 48 -16.22 -2.83 -3.10
CA MET A 48 -16.82 -3.04 -4.42
C MET A 48 -17.95 -2.07 -4.76
N LYS A 49 -18.12 -0.98 -4.00
CA LYS A 49 -19.12 0.04 -4.26
C LYS A 49 -18.47 1.35 -4.65
N SER A 50 -19.07 2.06 -5.60
CA SER A 50 -18.69 3.46 -5.83
C SER A 50 -19.25 4.31 -4.69
N PHE A 51 -18.64 5.47 -4.45
CA PHE A 51 -19.13 6.36 -3.38
C PHE A 51 -20.58 6.79 -3.59
N ASP A 52 -21.02 6.91 -4.84
CA ASP A 52 -22.42 7.25 -5.16
C ASP A 52 -23.42 6.18 -4.72
N GLU A 53 -22.96 4.93 -4.62
CA GLU A 53 -23.80 3.80 -4.22
C GLU A 53 -23.86 3.61 -2.71
N ILE A 54 -23.04 4.34 -1.95
CA ILE A 54 -22.99 4.17 -0.50
C ILE A 54 -24.00 5.09 0.16
N SER A 55 -25.00 4.49 0.82
CA SER A 55 -26.05 5.23 1.55
C SER A 55 -25.78 5.32 3.05
N ASP A 56 -24.65 4.79 3.52
CA ASP A 56 -24.28 4.76 4.92
C ASP A 56 -24.04 6.19 5.44
N PRO A 57 -24.72 6.61 6.54
CA PRO A 57 -24.51 7.94 7.12
C PRO A 57 -23.06 8.20 7.52
N ARG A 58 -22.28 7.17 7.83
CA ARG A 58 -20.88 7.31 8.21
C ARG A 58 -20.01 7.86 7.07
N LEU A 59 -20.46 7.75 5.83
CA LEU A 59 -19.70 8.26 4.68
C LEU A 59 -19.39 9.75 4.83
N LYS A 60 -20.33 10.54 5.35
CA LYS A 60 -20.15 11.97 5.56
C LYS A 60 -19.05 12.23 6.60
N GLU A 61 -19.05 11.46 7.69
CA GLU A 61 -18.02 11.56 8.71
C GLU A 61 -16.65 11.16 8.14
N TRP A 62 -16.64 10.13 7.31
CA TRP A 62 -15.42 9.65 6.67
C TRP A 62 -14.82 10.71 5.73
N TYR A 63 -15.64 11.38 4.93
CA TYR A 63 -15.16 12.47 4.08
C TYR A 63 -14.56 13.62 4.91
N ALA A 64 -15.10 13.86 6.09
CA ALA A 64 -14.60 14.94 6.95
C ALA A 64 -13.26 14.57 7.61
N ASP A 65 -13.06 13.28 7.93
CA ASP A 65 -11.85 12.83 8.64
C ASP A 65 -11.54 11.35 8.33
N TYR A 66 -11.18 11.07 7.08
CA TYR A 66 -10.88 9.71 6.65
C TYR A 66 -9.65 9.11 7.35
N ILE A 67 -8.80 9.96 7.92
CA ILE A 67 -7.61 9.48 8.62
C ILE A 67 -8.01 8.70 9.86
N ASN A 68 -8.95 9.22 10.63
CA ASN A 68 -9.34 8.63 11.91
C ASN A 68 -10.66 7.85 11.86
N VAL A 69 -11.54 8.18 10.92
CA VAL A 69 -12.85 7.52 10.80
C VAL A 69 -12.72 6.32 9.87
N PRO A 70 -13.01 5.10 10.35
CA PRO A 70 -12.97 3.92 9.49
C PRO A 70 -14.21 3.83 8.62
N ALA A 71 -14.08 3.17 7.47
CA ALA A 71 -15.24 2.68 6.75
C ALA A 71 -15.99 1.71 7.65
N THR A 72 -17.31 1.63 7.51
CA THR A 72 -18.13 0.75 8.36
C THR A 72 -17.65 -0.70 8.24
N ASN A 73 -17.28 -1.30 9.37
CA ASN A 73 -16.70 -2.65 9.46
C ASN A 73 -15.37 -2.79 8.71
N GLY A 74 -14.68 -1.68 8.49
CA GLY A 74 -13.40 -1.66 7.79
C GLY A 74 -12.33 -0.91 8.56
N GLU A 75 -11.34 -0.41 7.83
CA GLU A 75 -10.19 0.31 8.41
C GLU A 75 -10.30 1.82 8.18
N SER A 76 -9.65 2.58 9.06
CA SER A 76 -9.31 3.97 8.80
C SER A 76 -7.95 4.04 8.11
N PHE A 77 -7.61 5.20 7.56
CA PHE A 77 -6.29 5.41 6.98
C PHE A 77 -5.19 5.26 8.05
N ALA A 78 -5.44 5.75 9.27
CA ALA A 78 -4.46 5.63 10.35
C ALA A 78 -4.14 4.16 10.67
N ILE A 79 -5.14 3.29 10.64
CA ILE A 79 -4.94 1.85 10.88
C ILE A 79 -4.10 1.25 9.76
N GLN A 80 -4.41 1.57 8.51
CA GLN A 80 -3.60 1.11 7.37
C GLN A 80 -2.16 1.60 7.51
N TYR A 81 -1.97 2.87 7.86
CA TYR A 81 -0.63 3.43 8.03
C TYR A 81 0.16 2.67 9.10
N GLN A 82 -0.48 2.35 10.23
CA GLN A 82 0.18 1.64 11.31
C GLN A 82 0.71 0.28 10.88
N ARG A 83 -0.07 -0.47 10.11
CA ARG A 83 0.40 -1.79 9.67
C ARG A 83 1.48 -1.69 8.59
N VAL A 84 1.39 -0.71 7.70
CA VAL A 84 2.45 -0.47 6.71
C VAL A 84 3.74 -0.02 7.41
N ALA A 85 3.63 0.88 8.39
CA ALA A 85 4.79 1.34 9.16
C ALA A 85 5.45 0.18 9.92
N SER A 86 4.66 -0.72 10.49
CA SER A 86 5.19 -1.92 11.15
C SER A 86 6.02 -2.77 10.18
N PHE A 87 5.52 -2.95 8.97
CA PHE A 87 6.25 -3.68 7.93
C PHE A 87 7.58 -2.98 7.58
N LEU A 88 7.52 -1.67 7.38
CA LEU A 88 8.73 -0.90 7.00
C LEU A 88 9.73 -0.82 8.14
N ASP A 89 9.28 -0.73 9.40
CA ASP A 89 10.17 -0.77 10.57
C ASP A 89 10.95 -2.08 10.61
N GLU A 90 10.27 -3.20 10.40
CA GLU A 90 10.92 -4.51 10.36
C GLU A 90 11.87 -4.59 9.19
N LEU A 91 11.47 -4.07 8.03
CA LEU A 91 12.30 -4.08 6.83
C LEU A 91 13.62 -3.33 7.04
N LYS A 92 13.58 -2.21 7.78
CA LYS A 92 14.77 -1.41 8.07
C LYS A 92 15.80 -2.16 8.93
N GLU A 93 15.35 -3.15 9.69
CA GLU A 93 16.25 -3.97 10.50
C GLU A 93 16.98 -5.04 9.69
N LYS A 94 16.55 -5.27 8.46
CA LYS A 94 17.21 -6.21 7.53
C LYS A 94 18.34 -5.52 6.81
N ASN A 95 19.35 -6.29 6.44
CA ASN A 95 20.53 -5.74 5.74
C ASN A 95 20.34 -5.73 4.22
N TYR A 96 19.14 -5.39 3.75
CA TYR A 96 18.90 -5.29 2.32
C TYR A 96 19.24 -3.88 1.81
N GLU A 97 19.89 -3.80 0.65
CA GLU A 97 20.12 -2.52 -0.01
C GLU A 97 18.96 -2.12 -0.89
N LYS A 98 18.40 -3.09 -1.63
CA LYS A 98 17.30 -2.85 -2.57
C LYS A 98 16.22 -3.90 -2.38
N VAL A 99 15.01 -3.43 -2.17
CA VAL A 99 13.85 -4.30 -2.00
C VAL A 99 12.75 -3.85 -2.95
N ALA A 100 12.10 -4.79 -3.61
CA ALA A 100 10.92 -4.53 -4.41
C ALA A 100 9.67 -4.91 -3.62
N ILE A 101 8.64 -4.09 -3.70
CA ILE A 101 7.38 -4.32 -3.02
C ILE A 101 6.25 -4.12 -4.02
N PHE A 102 5.44 -5.15 -4.22
CA PHE A 102 4.25 -5.09 -5.06
C PHE A 102 3.04 -4.87 -4.15
N ALA A 103 2.42 -3.71 -4.25
CA ALA A 103 1.35 -3.32 -3.35
C ALA A 103 0.30 -2.45 -4.07
N HIS A 104 -0.40 -1.64 -3.31
CA HIS A 104 -1.58 -0.91 -3.77
C HIS A 104 -1.40 0.58 -3.53
N GLY A 105 -2.24 1.40 -4.18
CA GLY A 105 -2.12 2.86 -4.11
C GLY A 105 -2.12 3.40 -2.70
N GLY A 106 -3.00 2.93 -1.83
CA GLY A 106 -3.05 3.37 -0.44
C GLY A 106 -1.79 3.02 0.34
N VAL A 107 -1.24 1.83 0.08
CA VAL A 107 0.01 1.39 0.71
C VAL A 107 1.18 2.27 0.24
N LEU A 108 1.22 2.61 -1.05
CA LEU A 108 2.27 3.48 -1.58
C LEU A 108 2.20 4.88 -0.98
N ILE A 109 1.00 5.40 -0.73
CA ILE A 109 0.83 6.67 -0.03
C ILE A 109 1.40 6.56 1.39
N CYS A 110 1.07 5.50 2.11
CA CYS A 110 1.59 5.27 3.46
C CYS A 110 3.12 5.20 3.45
N ALA A 111 3.70 4.51 2.48
CA ALA A 111 5.16 4.39 2.37
C ALA A 111 5.82 5.74 2.09
N GLN A 112 5.21 6.57 1.25
CA GLN A 112 5.72 7.91 0.97
C GLN A 112 5.66 8.80 2.20
N LEU A 113 4.58 8.72 2.97
CA LEU A 113 4.47 9.45 4.24
C LEU A 113 5.53 8.97 5.24
N TYR A 114 5.69 7.66 5.35
CA TYR A 114 6.68 7.07 6.25
C TYR A 114 8.10 7.53 5.92
N ALA A 115 8.43 7.59 4.63
CA ALA A 115 9.76 8.00 4.17
C ALA A 115 9.97 9.52 4.19
N GLY A 116 8.92 10.29 4.50
CA GLY A 116 9.01 11.75 4.49
C GLY A 116 9.02 12.36 3.10
N ALA A 117 8.63 11.59 2.07
CA ALA A 117 8.64 12.06 0.69
C ALA A 117 7.46 12.99 0.38
N ILE A 118 6.38 12.87 1.13
CA ILE A 118 5.20 13.74 0.99
C ILE A 118 4.69 14.14 2.37
N LYS A 119 3.91 15.22 2.42
CA LYS A 119 3.22 15.67 3.63
C LYS A 119 1.82 15.06 3.69
N GLN A 120 1.26 14.99 4.89
CA GLN A 120 -0.08 14.42 5.09
C GLN A 120 -1.14 15.12 4.23
N GLU A 121 -1.04 16.45 4.06
CA GLU A 121 -1.98 17.22 3.25
C GLU A 121 -1.96 16.83 1.78
N GLU A 122 -0.88 16.20 1.33
CA GLU A 122 -0.68 15.80 -0.06
C GLU A 122 -1.11 14.36 -0.34
N ALA A 123 -1.57 13.64 0.68
CA ALA A 123 -1.77 12.19 0.57
C ALA A 123 -2.65 11.78 -0.60
N PHE A 124 -3.81 12.42 -0.78
CA PHE A 124 -4.71 12.05 -1.88
C PHE A 124 -4.15 12.41 -3.25
N SER A 125 -3.43 13.52 -3.36
CA SER A 125 -2.85 13.93 -4.64
C SER A 125 -1.61 13.11 -5.01
N ALA A 126 -1.08 12.33 -4.07
CA ALA A 126 0.09 11.47 -4.28
C ALA A 126 -0.28 10.06 -4.77
N LEU A 127 -1.53 9.83 -5.15
CA LEU A 127 -1.98 8.51 -5.61
C LEU A 127 -1.24 8.12 -6.89
N THR A 128 -0.50 7.00 -6.82
CA THR A 128 0.24 6.48 -7.96
C THR A 128 -0.71 5.77 -8.92
N PRO A 129 -0.65 6.05 -10.22
CA PRO A 129 -1.48 5.34 -11.19
C PRO A 129 -1.21 3.83 -11.17
N TYR A 130 -2.21 3.06 -11.54
CA TYR A 130 -2.07 1.61 -11.67
C TYR A 130 -0.86 1.27 -12.55
N GLY A 131 0.00 0.40 -12.05
CA GLY A 131 1.24 0.05 -12.73
C GLY A 131 2.37 1.06 -12.56
N GLY A 132 2.13 2.17 -11.84
CA GLY A 132 3.15 3.16 -11.57
C GLY A 132 4.20 2.65 -10.57
N ILE A 133 5.39 3.24 -10.64
CA ILE A 133 6.52 2.86 -9.80
C ILE A 133 6.99 4.08 -9.03
N ILE A 134 7.24 3.91 -7.74
CA ILE A 134 7.89 4.93 -6.92
C ILE A 134 9.15 4.33 -6.30
N GLN A 135 10.13 5.17 -6.06
CA GLN A 135 11.36 4.79 -5.35
C GLN A 135 11.45 5.62 -4.08
N LEU A 136 11.75 4.95 -2.97
CA LEU A 136 11.87 5.60 -1.67
C LEU A 136 13.13 5.14 -0.96
N ARG A 137 13.63 5.97 -0.06
CA ARG A 137 14.74 5.64 0.82
C ARG A 137 14.21 5.56 2.25
N LEU A 138 14.68 4.54 2.98
CA LEU A 138 14.25 4.30 4.36
C LEU A 138 15.39 4.51 5.36
N ASP A 139 16.37 5.32 5.01
CA ASP A 139 17.50 5.60 5.93
C ASP A 139 17.15 6.56 7.05
#